data_24a20ea00a33a0439253f5a851952b9f
#
_entry.id   24a20ea00a33a0439253f5a851952b9f
#
_cell.length_a   1.000
_cell.length_b   1.000
_cell.length_c   1.000
_cell.angle_alpha   90.00
_cell.angle_beta   90.00
_cell.angle_gamma   90.00
#
_symmetry.space_group_name_H-M   'P 1'
#
loop_
_entity.id
_entity.type
_entity.pdbx_description
1 polymer ?
#
loop_
_entity_poly.entity_id
_entity_poly.type
_entity_poly.pdbx_seq_one_letter_code
_entity_poly.pdbx_strand_id
1 'polypeptide(L)'
;MRIIYDYKIFWSQKYGGISRYFVNIIKNFHKNKNIDFKIIAPFYQNSYLNYEIDKKKIFGLYMKKKIPKTLFLFKQFNKFFFKYLVHNFKPNLIHSTYYNENINKKKIPLIVTVYDLIHEKLAKEEGYEIFPKYKSLMMADHVICISKKTKEDLIKFYNISENKISVIYLGSDHALSSPNKYESLNKDKPYILYVGSREKYKNFQFFLEGYSLSERLKMDFNLVLFGGGKLSNKERKIISDLKIDHKNIIQIDGDDKKLYQLYKSSKLFVFPSIYEGFGLPLVEAMANECPVICAKNKVFEEIAGDAVEYFDPTYLESFKEKVEEVIYSNSRIKELKLLGKAKSENYSWGKCADETLKIYSKFTRN
;
A
#
# COMPACT_ATOMS: atom_id res chain seq x y z
N MET A 1 19.53 5.21 -20.61
CA MET A 1 19.70 5.09 -19.15
C MET A 1 19.43 3.65 -18.74
N ARG A 2 20.38 2.99 -18.00
CA ARG A 2 20.23 1.60 -17.54
C ARG A 2 19.96 1.56 -16.05
N ILE A 3 18.81 0.99 -15.66
CA ILE A 3 18.32 0.95 -14.27
C ILE A 3 18.22 -0.48 -13.79
N ILE A 4 18.63 -0.75 -12.56
CA ILE A 4 18.39 -2.04 -11.88
C ILE A 4 17.43 -1.86 -10.71
N TYR A 5 16.50 -2.82 -10.61
CA TYR A 5 15.67 -3.07 -9.45
C TYR A 5 16.10 -4.39 -8.80
N ASP A 6 16.18 -4.42 -7.47
CA ASP A 6 16.56 -5.61 -6.74
C ASP A 6 15.37 -6.56 -6.44
N TYR A 7 15.67 -7.71 -5.86
CA TYR A 7 14.71 -8.78 -5.56
C TYR A 7 13.92 -8.59 -4.27
N LYS A 8 14.32 -7.67 -3.40
CA LYS A 8 13.87 -7.65 -2.00
C LYS A 8 12.35 -7.72 -1.85
N ILE A 9 11.64 -6.77 -2.45
CA ILE A 9 10.18 -6.74 -2.32
C ILE A 9 9.50 -7.88 -3.09
N PHE A 10 10.01 -8.26 -4.25
CA PHE A 10 9.45 -9.31 -5.08
C PHE A 10 9.61 -10.71 -4.50
N TRP A 11 10.60 -10.89 -3.62
CA TRP A 11 10.75 -12.08 -2.80
C TRP A 11 9.84 -12.07 -1.57
N SER A 12 9.65 -10.92 -0.92
CA SER A 12 8.91 -10.83 0.34
C SER A 12 7.39 -10.80 0.16
N GLN A 13 6.89 -10.13 -0.88
CA GLN A 13 5.45 -9.96 -1.13
C GLN A 13 4.97 -10.77 -2.33
N LYS A 14 3.93 -11.59 -2.13
CA LYS A 14 3.16 -12.19 -3.23
C LYS A 14 2.27 -11.14 -3.91
N TYR A 15 1.54 -10.37 -3.09
CA TYR A 15 0.80 -9.17 -3.43
C TYR A 15 1.10 -8.12 -2.34
N GLY A 16 1.04 -6.84 -2.68
CA GLY A 16 1.24 -5.77 -1.69
C GLY A 16 1.50 -4.41 -2.32
N GLY A 17 1.22 -3.35 -1.58
CA GLY A 17 1.32 -1.96 -2.06
C GLY A 17 2.72 -1.59 -2.56
N ILE A 18 3.78 -2.03 -1.88
CA ILE A 18 5.16 -1.72 -2.27
C ILE A 18 5.53 -2.40 -3.60
N SER A 19 5.21 -3.68 -3.76
CA SER A 19 5.50 -4.38 -5.01
C SER A 19 4.67 -3.83 -6.18
N ARG A 20 3.43 -3.41 -5.92
CA ARG A 20 2.55 -2.77 -6.90
C ARG A 20 3.10 -1.40 -7.33
N TYR A 21 3.64 -0.60 -6.40
CA TYR A 21 4.35 0.64 -6.73
C TYR A 21 5.45 0.41 -7.77
N PHE A 22 6.38 -0.52 -7.51
CA PHE A 22 7.47 -0.79 -8.45
C PHE A 22 6.99 -1.30 -9.80
N VAL A 23 6.04 -2.22 -9.81
CA VAL A 23 5.51 -2.76 -11.07
C VAL A 23 4.88 -1.65 -11.90
N ASN A 24 4.11 -0.74 -11.28
CA ASN A 24 3.45 0.34 -12.00
C ASN A 24 4.42 1.40 -12.54
N ILE A 25 5.43 1.82 -11.79
CA ILE A 25 6.44 2.75 -12.32
C ILE A 25 7.24 2.09 -13.46
N ILE A 26 7.59 0.81 -13.34
CA ILE A 26 8.32 0.06 -14.37
C ILE A 26 7.48 -0.09 -15.65
N LYS A 27 6.18 -0.37 -15.55
CA LYS A 27 5.25 -0.42 -16.69
C LYS A 27 5.22 0.91 -17.45
N ASN A 28 5.20 2.02 -16.72
CA ASN A 28 5.24 3.35 -17.35
C ASN A 28 6.58 3.61 -18.03
N PHE A 29 7.69 3.18 -17.46
CA PHE A 29 9.01 3.30 -18.10
C PHE A 29 9.17 2.44 -19.34
N HIS A 30 8.48 1.31 -19.44
CA HIS A 30 8.52 0.45 -20.63
C HIS A 30 8.06 1.18 -21.92
N LYS A 31 7.24 2.22 -21.76
CA LYS A 31 6.80 3.06 -22.89
C LYS A 31 7.90 3.98 -23.42
N ASN A 32 8.98 4.21 -22.67
CA ASN A 32 10.07 5.10 -23.03
C ASN A 32 11.27 4.31 -23.56
N LYS A 33 11.52 4.37 -24.88
CA LYS A 33 12.61 3.64 -25.55
C LYS A 33 14.02 4.00 -25.05
N ASN A 34 14.19 5.14 -24.42
CA ASN A 34 15.49 5.59 -23.90
C ASN A 34 15.84 5.01 -22.51
N ILE A 35 14.92 4.23 -21.92
CA ILE A 35 15.11 3.60 -20.62
C ILE A 35 15.27 2.09 -20.82
N ASP A 36 16.44 1.58 -20.49
CA ASP A 36 16.65 0.16 -20.33
C ASP A 36 16.65 -0.20 -18.85
N PHE A 37 15.87 -1.19 -18.47
CA PHE A 37 15.82 -1.63 -17.07
C PHE A 37 15.91 -3.15 -17.00
N LYS A 38 16.43 -3.63 -15.87
CA LYS A 38 16.44 -5.03 -15.50
C LYS A 38 15.98 -5.19 -14.06
N ILE A 39 15.18 -6.22 -13.83
CA ILE A 39 14.79 -6.64 -12.48
C ILE A 39 15.61 -7.88 -12.17
N ILE A 40 16.52 -7.77 -11.21
CA ILE A 40 17.36 -8.88 -10.77
C ILE A 40 16.71 -9.51 -9.54
N ALA A 41 15.90 -10.54 -9.78
CA ALA A 41 15.17 -11.27 -8.77
C ALA A 41 15.32 -12.79 -9.00
N PRO A 42 16.51 -13.38 -8.74
CA PRO A 42 16.83 -14.77 -9.05
C PRO A 42 15.73 -15.74 -8.64
N PHE A 43 15.16 -15.55 -7.47
CA PHE A 43 13.93 -16.22 -7.05
C PHE A 43 12.93 -15.18 -6.54
N TYR A 44 11.70 -15.23 -7.04
CA TYR A 44 10.64 -14.31 -6.64
C TYR A 44 9.28 -14.99 -6.59
N GLN A 45 8.38 -14.47 -5.75
CA GLN A 45 7.01 -14.98 -5.60
C GLN A 45 5.94 -13.96 -5.99
N ASN A 46 6.35 -12.74 -6.37
CA ASN A 46 5.44 -11.64 -6.62
C ASN A 46 4.61 -11.87 -7.89
N SER A 47 3.29 -11.85 -7.75
CA SER A 47 2.36 -12.11 -8.83
C SER A 47 2.29 -10.95 -9.82
N TYR A 48 2.32 -9.70 -9.36
CA TYR A 48 2.34 -8.53 -10.27
C TYR A 48 3.56 -8.60 -11.20
N LEU A 49 4.75 -8.83 -10.63
CA LEU A 49 5.97 -8.96 -11.42
C LEU A 49 5.84 -10.11 -12.45
N ASN A 50 5.24 -11.23 -12.04
CA ASN A 50 5.14 -12.40 -12.90
C ASN A 50 4.19 -12.22 -14.07
N TYR A 51 3.08 -11.50 -13.89
CA TYR A 51 2.02 -11.41 -14.89
C TYR A 51 1.98 -10.08 -15.66
N GLU A 52 2.61 -9.03 -15.14
CA GLU A 52 2.49 -7.68 -15.69
C GLU A 52 3.78 -7.14 -16.33
N ILE A 53 4.93 -7.78 -16.08
CA ILE A 53 6.22 -7.36 -16.63
C ILE A 53 6.74 -8.36 -17.63
N ASP A 54 7.31 -7.87 -18.76
CA ASP A 54 7.96 -8.70 -19.77
C ASP A 54 9.08 -9.55 -19.14
N LYS A 55 9.00 -10.87 -19.35
CA LYS A 55 9.97 -11.84 -18.82
C LYS A 55 11.40 -11.56 -19.28
N LYS A 56 11.61 -10.97 -20.46
CA LYS A 56 12.93 -10.57 -20.96
C LYS A 56 13.62 -9.51 -20.09
N LYS A 57 12.83 -8.76 -19.32
CA LYS A 57 13.32 -7.74 -18.39
C LYS A 57 13.59 -8.28 -16.98
N ILE A 58 13.18 -9.51 -16.69
CA ILE A 58 13.33 -10.15 -15.38
C ILE A 58 14.44 -11.22 -15.48
N PHE A 59 15.45 -11.10 -14.63
CA PHE A 59 16.37 -12.19 -14.38
C PHE A 59 15.91 -12.93 -13.14
N GLY A 60 15.32 -14.11 -13.30
CA GLY A 60 14.89 -14.94 -12.19
C GLY A 60 13.74 -15.91 -12.52
N LEU A 61 13.44 -16.75 -11.54
CA LEU A 61 12.42 -17.79 -11.60
C LEU A 61 11.26 -17.47 -10.64
N TYR A 62 10.05 -17.57 -11.15
CA TYR A 62 8.83 -17.41 -10.36
C TYR A 62 8.56 -18.65 -9.50
N MET A 63 8.42 -18.44 -8.21
CA MET A 63 8.12 -19.48 -7.24
C MET A 63 6.65 -19.36 -6.80
N LYS A 64 5.79 -20.23 -7.30
CA LYS A 64 4.36 -20.24 -6.96
C LYS A 64 4.11 -20.46 -5.46
N LYS A 65 4.98 -21.24 -4.79
CA LYS A 65 4.94 -21.52 -3.35
C LYS A 65 6.34 -21.47 -2.77
N LYS A 66 6.47 -20.92 -1.56
CA LYS A 66 7.70 -21.05 -0.77
C LYS A 66 7.85 -22.47 -0.27
N ILE A 67 9.06 -23.02 -0.37
CA ILE A 67 9.38 -24.32 0.19
C ILE A 67 9.81 -24.11 1.65
N PRO A 68 9.09 -24.67 2.63
CA PRO A 68 9.48 -24.57 4.05
C PRO A 68 10.92 -25.00 4.27
N LYS A 69 11.60 -24.41 5.25
CA LYS A 69 13.00 -24.67 5.64
C LYS A 69 14.09 -24.29 4.62
N THR A 70 13.74 -23.91 3.38
CA THR A 70 14.72 -23.49 2.34
C THR A 70 14.81 -21.97 2.16
N LEU A 71 14.00 -21.20 2.87
CA LEU A 71 13.90 -19.74 2.71
C LEU A 71 15.25 -19.03 2.91
N PHE A 72 16.06 -19.51 3.84
CA PHE A 72 17.40 -18.98 4.09
C PHE A 72 18.31 -19.18 2.87
N LEU A 73 18.32 -20.37 2.27
CA LEU A 73 19.13 -20.67 1.09
C LEU A 73 18.76 -19.76 -0.08
N PHE A 74 17.46 -19.66 -0.41
CA PHE A 74 17.01 -18.77 -1.49
C PHE A 74 17.36 -17.31 -1.23
N LYS A 75 17.32 -16.85 0.03
CA LYS A 75 17.75 -15.50 0.40
C LYS A 75 19.25 -15.29 0.13
N GLN A 76 20.10 -16.28 0.42
CA GLN A 76 21.54 -16.22 0.13
C GLN A 76 21.81 -16.27 -1.38
N PHE A 77 21.13 -17.15 -2.13
CA PHE A 77 21.22 -17.19 -3.57
C PHE A 77 20.83 -15.86 -4.21
N ASN A 78 19.69 -15.28 -3.82
CA ASN A 78 19.28 -13.97 -4.29
C ASN A 78 20.35 -12.90 -4.05
N LYS A 79 20.96 -12.88 -2.85
CA LYS A 79 22.02 -11.94 -2.49
C LYS A 79 23.28 -12.12 -3.35
N PHE A 80 23.72 -13.37 -3.54
CA PHE A 80 24.92 -13.70 -4.31
C PHE A 80 24.75 -13.33 -5.79
N PHE A 81 23.70 -13.84 -6.43
CA PHE A 81 23.44 -13.58 -7.83
C PHE A 81 23.15 -12.11 -8.13
N PHE A 82 22.46 -11.40 -7.21
CA PHE A 82 22.28 -9.96 -7.36
C PHE A 82 23.61 -9.22 -7.51
N LYS A 83 24.55 -9.48 -6.60
CA LYS A 83 25.89 -8.85 -6.64
C LYS A 83 26.64 -9.14 -7.96
N TYR A 84 26.62 -10.39 -8.39
CA TYR A 84 27.28 -10.83 -9.62
C TYR A 84 26.67 -10.16 -10.85
N LEU A 85 25.35 -10.17 -10.98
CA LEU A 85 24.64 -9.65 -12.15
C LEU A 85 24.63 -8.12 -12.24
N VAL A 86 24.63 -7.42 -11.12
CA VAL A 86 24.80 -5.96 -11.11
C VAL A 86 26.13 -5.57 -11.74
N HIS A 87 27.21 -6.32 -11.43
CA HIS A 87 28.52 -6.06 -12.00
C HIS A 87 28.53 -6.20 -13.54
N ASN A 88 27.89 -7.25 -14.03
CA ASN A 88 27.85 -7.56 -15.48
C ASN A 88 26.93 -6.62 -16.27
N PHE A 89 25.83 -6.18 -15.69
CA PHE A 89 24.88 -5.29 -16.35
C PHE A 89 25.38 -3.84 -16.46
N LYS A 90 26.33 -3.44 -15.60
CA LYS A 90 26.90 -2.08 -15.54
C LYS A 90 25.81 -0.99 -15.56
N PRO A 91 24.92 -0.94 -14.55
CA PRO A 91 23.82 0.03 -14.52
C PRO A 91 24.34 1.45 -14.29
N ASN A 92 23.56 2.42 -14.75
CA ASN A 92 23.77 3.83 -14.41
C ASN A 92 23.18 4.18 -13.03
N LEU A 93 22.20 3.37 -12.55
CA LEU A 93 21.47 3.61 -11.32
C LEU A 93 20.87 2.32 -10.76
N ILE A 94 20.82 2.21 -9.44
CA ILE A 94 20.09 1.16 -8.71
C ILE A 94 18.98 1.84 -7.92
N HIS A 95 17.73 1.37 -8.09
CA HIS A 95 16.63 1.71 -7.18
C HIS A 95 16.30 0.47 -6.35
N SER A 96 16.64 0.49 -5.07
CA SER A 96 16.37 -0.62 -4.16
C SER A 96 14.87 -0.74 -3.90
N THR A 97 14.33 -1.95 -4.10
CA THR A 97 12.89 -2.18 -3.95
C THR A 97 12.44 -2.28 -2.50
N TYR A 98 13.38 -2.48 -1.59
CA TYR A 98 13.20 -2.42 -0.14
C TYR A 98 14.56 -2.18 0.53
N TYR A 99 14.60 -1.93 1.83
CA TYR A 99 15.85 -1.64 2.56
C TYR A 99 16.88 -2.77 2.38
N ASN A 100 17.96 -2.45 1.69
CA ASN A 100 18.99 -3.41 1.31
C ASN A 100 20.39 -2.91 1.68
N GLU A 101 20.88 -3.35 2.82
CA GLU A 101 22.20 -3.02 3.33
C GLU A 101 23.38 -3.70 2.60
N ASN A 102 23.07 -4.59 1.65
CA ASN A 102 24.06 -5.41 0.94
C ASN A 102 24.40 -4.91 -0.46
N ILE A 103 23.89 -3.74 -0.86
CA ILE A 103 24.24 -3.14 -2.14
C ILE A 103 25.63 -2.58 -2.01
N ASN A 104 26.59 -3.12 -2.80
CA ASN A 104 27.96 -2.62 -2.81
C ASN A 104 28.02 -1.33 -3.63
N LYS A 105 28.31 -0.21 -2.95
CA LYS A 105 28.23 1.15 -3.47
C LYS A 105 29.44 1.58 -4.33
N LYS A 106 30.11 0.67 -5.02
CA LYS A 106 31.20 1.07 -5.91
C LYS A 106 30.65 1.90 -7.11
N LYS A 107 30.57 3.21 -6.94
CA LYS A 107 30.32 4.21 -8.00
C LYS A 107 28.96 4.20 -8.71
N ILE A 108 27.95 3.43 -8.25
CA ILE A 108 26.63 3.40 -8.87
C ILE A 108 25.66 4.14 -7.95
N PRO A 109 24.97 5.19 -8.42
CA PRO A 109 23.96 5.91 -7.64
C PRO A 109 22.88 4.97 -7.12
N LEU A 110 22.54 5.09 -5.83
CA LEU A 110 21.54 4.30 -5.12
C LEU A 110 20.37 5.18 -4.71
N ILE A 111 19.16 4.81 -5.17
CA ILE A 111 17.91 5.41 -4.71
C ILE A 111 17.16 4.42 -3.82
N VAL A 112 16.56 4.93 -2.76
CA VAL A 112 15.73 4.16 -1.82
C VAL A 112 14.39 4.86 -1.66
N THR A 113 13.29 4.12 -1.68
CA THR A 113 11.97 4.64 -1.33
C THR A 113 11.62 4.27 0.11
N VAL A 114 11.14 5.25 0.88
CA VAL A 114 10.61 5.10 2.24
C VAL A 114 9.09 5.14 2.18
N TYR A 115 8.48 4.04 2.64
CA TYR A 115 7.03 3.85 2.56
C TYR A 115 6.31 4.28 3.84
N ASP A 116 6.94 4.09 4.98
CA ASP A 116 6.43 4.44 6.31
C ASP A 116 7.57 4.40 7.34
N LEU A 117 7.24 4.86 8.53
CA LEU A 117 8.07 4.81 9.72
C LEU A 117 7.26 4.26 10.91
N ILE A 118 6.36 3.32 10.61
CA ILE A 118 5.47 2.68 11.60
C ILE A 118 6.28 2.02 12.69
N HIS A 119 7.29 1.22 12.32
CA HIS A 119 8.11 0.50 13.28
C HIS A 119 8.87 1.46 14.21
N GLU A 120 9.41 2.54 13.68
CA GLU A 120 10.12 3.56 14.46
C GLU A 120 9.18 4.30 15.41
N LYS A 121 7.95 4.57 14.96
CA LYS A 121 6.96 5.29 15.75
C LYS A 121 6.37 4.43 16.86
N LEU A 122 6.11 3.17 16.59
CA LEU A 122 5.46 2.23 17.51
C LEU A 122 6.46 1.35 18.28
N ALA A 123 7.78 1.42 17.98
CA ALA A 123 8.81 0.59 18.60
C ALA A 123 8.82 0.66 20.14
N LYS A 124 8.51 1.84 20.71
CA LYS A 124 8.44 2.03 22.17
C LYS A 124 7.22 1.35 22.80
N GLU A 125 6.13 1.21 22.04
CA GLU A 125 4.85 0.72 22.56
C GLU A 125 4.64 -0.78 22.31
N GLU A 126 5.23 -1.32 21.23
CA GLU A 126 4.92 -2.66 20.73
C GLU A 126 6.14 -3.59 20.59
N GLY A 127 7.35 -3.14 20.96
CA GLY A 127 8.55 -3.98 20.89
C GLY A 127 8.99 -4.36 19.47
N TYR A 128 8.65 -3.55 18.46
CA TYR A 128 9.12 -3.78 17.10
C TYR A 128 10.63 -3.61 17.02
N GLU A 129 11.33 -4.60 16.45
CA GLU A 129 12.74 -4.46 16.11
C GLU A 129 12.92 -3.36 15.06
N ILE A 130 13.81 -2.40 15.33
CA ILE A 130 14.22 -1.38 14.36
C ILE A 130 15.05 -2.10 13.30
N PHE A 131 14.44 -2.40 12.17
CA PHE A 131 15.10 -3.03 11.04
C PHE A 131 16.30 -2.21 10.56
N PRO A 132 17.26 -2.82 9.83
CA PRO A 132 18.45 -2.17 9.29
C PRO A 132 18.15 -1.13 8.20
N LYS A 133 17.06 -0.38 8.38
CA LYS A 133 16.61 0.72 7.55
C LYS A 133 17.66 1.83 7.52
N TYR A 134 18.20 2.17 8.69
CA TYR A 134 19.22 3.21 8.86
C TYR A 134 20.40 3.03 7.89
N LYS A 135 21.01 1.84 7.85
CA LYS A 135 22.17 1.57 6.99
C LYS A 135 21.84 1.76 5.50
N SER A 136 20.66 1.30 5.07
CA SER A 136 20.19 1.48 3.70
C SER A 136 20.01 2.95 3.33
N LEU A 137 19.47 3.74 4.26
CA LEU A 137 19.25 5.18 4.11
C LEU A 137 20.57 5.97 4.06
N MET A 138 21.52 5.64 4.93
CA MET A 138 22.85 6.28 4.93
C MET A 138 23.62 6.01 3.63
N MET A 139 23.43 4.83 3.04
CA MET A 139 24.05 4.46 1.76
C MET A 139 23.36 5.09 0.55
N ALA A 140 22.14 5.55 0.66
CA ALA A 140 21.39 6.14 -0.45
C ALA A 140 21.99 7.47 -0.88
N ASP A 141 22.08 7.68 -2.20
CA ASP A 141 22.42 8.99 -2.77
C ASP A 141 21.18 9.89 -2.78
N HIS A 142 19.99 9.29 -2.90
CA HIS A 142 18.71 9.98 -2.80
C HIS A 142 17.63 9.09 -2.19
N VAL A 143 16.71 9.72 -1.47
CA VAL A 143 15.58 9.06 -0.82
C VAL A 143 14.29 9.64 -1.37
N ILE A 144 13.37 8.76 -1.78
CA ILE A 144 12.01 9.12 -2.16
C ILE A 144 11.09 8.80 -0.97
N CYS A 145 10.35 9.79 -0.48
CA CYS A 145 9.27 9.59 0.50
C CYS A 145 7.92 9.65 -0.21
N ILE A 146 7.00 8.77 0.17
CA ILE A 146 5.70 8.66 -0.51
C ILE A 146 4.65 9.68 0.00
N SER A 147 4.99 10.47 1.03
CA SER A 147 4.19 11.60 1.52
C SER A 147 5.09 12.63 2.21
N LYS A 148 4.58 13.84 2.40
CA LYS A 148 5.25 14.89 3.19
C LYS A 148 5.42 14.43 4.64
N LYS A 149 4.39 13.77 5.19
CA LYS A 149 4.45 13.23 6.54
C LYS A 149 5.55 12.18 6.68
N THR A 150 5.72 11.27 5.71
CA THR A 150 6.82 10.31 5.70
C THR A 150 8.18 11.02 5.64
N LYS A 151 8.31 12.12 4.89
CA LYS A 151 9.53 12.95 4.87
C LYS A 151 9.81 13.58 6.23
N GLU A 152 8.80 14.19 6.87
CA GLU A 152 8.94 14.77 8.21
C GLU A 152 9.41 13.73 9.23
N ASP A 153 8.76 12.57 9.24
CA ASP A 153 9.11 11.47 10.15
C ASP A 153 10.53 10.94 9.85
N LEU A 154 10.90 10.83 8.57
CA LEU A 154 12.24 10.40 8.18
C LEU A 154 13.33 11.34 8.71
N ILE A 155 13.16 12.65 8.56
CA ILE A 155 14.09 13.65 9.09
C ILE A 155 14.16 13.55 10.61
N LYS A 156 12.99 13.44 11.28
CA LYS A 156 12.91 13.35 12.73
C LYS A 156 13.62 12.12 13.31
N PHE A 157 13.43 10.94 12.71
CA PHE A 157 13.97 9.68 13.25
C PHE A 157 15.42 9.40 12.84
N TYR A 158 15.82 9.84 11.65
CA TYR A 158 17.10 9.46 11.07
C TYR A 158 18.03 10.62 10.74
N ASN A 159 17.60 11.87 10.94
CA ASN A 159 18.37 13.07 10.66
C ASN A 159 18.97 13.09 9.22
N ILE A 160 18.19 12.60 8.24
CA ILE A 160 18.60 12.62 6.83
C ILE A 160 18.47 14.05 6.31
N SER A 161 19.53 14.52 5.65
CA SER A 161 19.54 15.86 5.05
C SER A 161 18.41 16.06 4.05
N GLU A 162 17.68 17.16 4.16
CA GLU A 162 16.48 17.45 3.38
C GLU A 162 16.75 17.50 1.87
N ASN A 163 17.93 17.96 1.44
CA ASN A 163 18.35 18.02 0.04
C ASN A 163 18.47 16.62 -0.63
N LYS A 164 18.60 15.57 0.17
CA LYS A 164 18.60 14.17 -0.30
C LYS A 164 17.21 13.57 -0.42
N ILE A 165 16.16 14.30 -0.07
CA ILE A 165 14.80 13.75 0.02
C ILE A 165 13.90 14.43 -1.01
N SER A 166 13.15 13.62 -1.76
CA SER A 166 12.04 14.10 -2.58
C SER A 166 10.75 13.41 -2.14
N VAL A 167 9.64 14.15 -2.19
CA VAL A 167 8.31 13.57 -1.98
C VAL A 167 7.72 13.25 -3.35
N ILE A 168 7.34 11.99 -3.57
CA ILE A 168 6.64 11.53 -4.78
C ILE A 168 5.45 10.71 -4.33
N TYR A 169 4.26 11.21 -4.60
CA TYR A 169 3.02 10.53 -4.24
C TYR A 169 2.79 9.27 -5.08
N LEU A 170 2.16 8.27 -4.47
CA LEU A 170 1.76 7.06 -5.18
C LEU A 170 0.58 7.36 -6.11
N GLY A 171 0.35 6.46 -7.05
CA GLY A 171 -0.82 6.48 -7.92
C GLY A 171 -1.88 5.47 -7.52
N SER A 172 -3.07 5.64 -8.07
CA SER A 172 -4.09 4.59 -8.09
C SER A 172 -4.51 4.28 -9.52
N ASP A 173 -5.02 3.10 -9.73
CA ASP A 173 -5.70 2.73 -10.97
C ASP A 173 -7.19 3.03 -10.79
N HIS A 174 -7.80 3.67 -11.79
CA HIS A 174 -9.25 3.76 -11.88
C HIS A 174 -9.82 2.37 -12.19
N ALA A 175 -11.02 2.08 -11.71
CA ALA A 175 -11.73 0.87 -12.11
C ALA A 175 -11.74 0.81 -13.64
N LEU A 176 -11.14 -0.23 -14.19
CA LEU A 176 -11.31 -0.54 -15.61
C LEU A 176 -12.82 -0.59 -15.86
N SER A 177 -13.26 0.15 -16.85
CA SER A 177 -14.66 0.31 -17.28
C SER A 177 -15.26 -0.99 -17.83
N SER A 178 -14.90 -2.12 -17.32
CA SER A 178 -15.41 -3.42 -17.70
C SER A 178 -16.62 -3.76 -16.83
N PRO A 179 -17.81 -3.87 -17.41
CA PRO A 179 -18.96 -4.39 -16.70
C PRO A 179 -18.83 -5.92 -16.59
N ASN A 180 -17.82 -6.41 -15.92
CA ASN A 180 -17.75 -7.83 -15.62
C ASN A 180 -18.68 -8.12 -14.46
N LYS A 181 -19.70 -8.92 -14.74
CA LYS A 181 -20.62 -9.55 -13.82
C LYS A 181 -19.86 -10.38 -12.77
N TYR A 182 -19.37 -9.69 -11.73
CA TYR A 182 -19.17 -10.40 -10.48
C TYR A 182 -20.51 -10.38 -9.76
N GLU A 183 -20.95 -11.56 -9.35
CA GLU A 183 -22.18 -11.74 -8.58
C GLU A 183 -22.19 -10.77 -7.41
N SER A 184 -23.28 -10.01 -7.29
CA SER A 184 -23.50 -9.13 -6.16
C SER A 184 -23.34 -9.93 -4.88
N LEU A 185 -22.41 -9.51 -4.03
CA LEU A 185 -22.33 -10.02 -2.68
C LEU A 185 -23.69 -9.82 -2.03
N ASN A 186 -24.30 -10.93 -1.65
CA ASN A 186 -25.59 -11.02 -0.96
C ASN A 186 -26.55 -9.85 -1.26
N LYS A 187 -27.58 -10.10 -2.08
CA LYS A 187 -28.53 -9.09 -2.56
C LYS A 187 -29.37 -8.43 -1.45
N ASP A 188 -29.29 -8.94 -0.21
CA ASP A 188 -30.25 -8.62 0.83
C ASP A 188 -29.86 -7.40 1.69
N LYS A 189 -28.56 -7.09 1.82
CA LYS A 189 -28.11 -5.94 2.61
C LYS A 189 -26.93 -5.22 1.96
N PRO A 190 -26.90 -3.87 1.96
CA PRO A 190 -25.71 -3.09 1.64
C PRO A 190 -24.60 -3.37 2.66
N TYR A 191 -23.36 -2.93 2.35
CA TYR A 191 -22.24 -3.20 3.23
C TYR A 191 -21.32 -2.01 3.46
N ILE A 192 -20.64 -2.07 4.60
CA ILE A 192 -19.49 -1.24 4.96
C ILE A 192 -18.23 -2.06 4.65
N LEU A 193 -17.29 -1.47 3.93
CA LEU A 193 -16.06 -2.13 3.50
C LEU A 193 -14.90 -1.78 4.43
N TYR A 194 -14.11 -2.78 4.80
CA TYR A 194 -12.79 -2.67 5.41
C TYR A 194 -11.76 -3.36 4.51
N VAL A 195 -10.58 -2.73 4.29
CA VAL A 195 -9.54 -3.25 3.42
C VAL A 195 -8.18 -3.24 4.11
N GLY A 196 -7.52 -4.39 4.13
CA GLY A 196 -6.14 -4.53 4.59
C GLY A 196 -5.91 -5.62 5.62
N SER A 197 -4.67 -5.64 6.16
CA SER A 197 -4.33 -6.47 7.32
C SER A 197 -5.06 -5.97 8.56
N ARG A 198 -5.05 -6.79 9.62
CA ARG A 198 -5.70 -6.44 10.90
C ARG A 198 -4.69 -6.28 12.02
N GLU A 199 -3.51 -5.76 11.68
CA GLU A 199 -2.48 -5.38 12.63
C GLU A 199 -2.96 -4.24 13.54
N LYS A 200 -2.38 -4.09 14.73
CA LYS A 200 -2.86 -3.13 15.74
C LYS A 200 -3.03 -1.71 15.21
N TYR A 201 -2.05 -1.19 14.47
CA TYR A 201 -2.11 0.16 13.92
C TYR A 201 -3.20 0.36 12.85
N LYS A 202 -3.72 -0.74 12.27
CA LYS A 202 -4.88 -0.72 11.38
C LYS A 202 -6.21 -0.56 12.11
N ASN A 203 -6.18 -0.63 13.44
CA ASN A 203 -7.28 -0.32 14.34
C ASN A 203 -8.58 -1.09 14.06
N PHE A 204 -8.42 -2.36 13.65
CA PHE A 204 -9.56 -3.22 13.28
C PHE A 204 -10.51 -3.49 14.45
N GLN A 205 -9.96 -3.67 15.65
CA GLN A 205 -10.79 -3.89 16.85
C GLN A 205 -11.67 -2.66 17.15
N PHE A 206 -11.11 -1.45 17.12
CA PHE A 206 -11.86 -0.20 17.27
C PHE A 206 -13.01 -0.09 16.24
N PHE A 207 -12.75 -0.48 14.99
CA PHE A 207 -13.79 -0.50 13.95
C PHE A 207 -14.94 -1.44 14.31
N LEU A 208 -14.66 -2.64 14.83
CA LEU A 208 -15.70 -3.58 15.28
C LEU A 208 -16.46 -3.04 16.50
N GLU A 209 -15.74 -2.49 17.47
CA GLU A 209 -16.32 -1.87 18.68
C GLU A 209 -17.27 -0.72 18.30
N GLY A 210 -16.82 0.22 17.47
CA GLY A 210 -17.64 1.33 17.03
C GLY A 210 -18.89 0.90 16.21
N TYR A 211 -18.74 -0.09 15.33
CA TYR A 211 -19.88 -0.67 14.62
C TYR A 211 -20.88 -1.33 15.59
N SER A 212 -20.39 -1.99 16.64
CA SER A 212 -21.24 -2.68 17.62
C SER A 212 -22.09 -1.75 18.46
N LEU A 213 -21.70 -0.49 18.62
CA LEU A 213 -22.45 0.51 19.38
C LEU A 213 -23.76 0.94 18.72
N SER A 214 -23.96 0.64 17.44
CA SER A 214 -25.17 1.01 16.70
C SER A 214 -25.98 -0.21 16.33
N GLU A 215 -27.14 -0.41 16.98
CA GLU A 215 -28.10 -1.44 16.60
C GLU A 215 -28.59 -1.25 15.15
N ARG A 216 -28.78 0.01 14.75
CA ARG A 216 -29.22 0.38 13.41
C ARG A 216 -28.21 -0.04 12.34
N LEU A 217 -26.91 0.20 12.54
CA LEU A 217 -25.86 -0.23 11.62
C LEU A 217 -25.82 -1.77 11.51
N LYS A 218 -25.97 -2.49 12.63
CA LYS A 218 -26.01 -3.97 12.65
C LYS A 218 -27.21 -4.54 11.91
N MET A 219 -28.36 -3.85 11.98
CA MET A 219 -29.56 -4.27 11.25
C MET A 219 -29.44 -3.99 9.74
N ASP A 220 -28.93 -2.83 9.35
CA ASP A 220 -29.03 -2.33 7.98
C ASP A 220 -27.84 -2.71 7.09
N PHE A 221 -26.66 -3.02 7.66
CA PHE A 221 -25.41 -3.22 6.89
C PHE A 221 -24.67 -4.48 7.27
N ASN A 222 -24.07 -5.11 6.27
CA ASN A 222 -23.04 -6.12 6.48
C ASN A 222 -21.66 -5.46 6.57
N LEU A 223 -20.69 -6.14 7.21
CA LEU A 223 -19.26 -5.80 7.14
C LEU A 223 -18.58 -6.69 6.12
N VAL A 224 -17.99 -6.11 5.10
CA VAL A 224 -17.13 -6.81 4.15
C VAL A 224 -15.68 -6.54 4.49
N LEU A 225 -14.92 -7.59 4.75
CA LEU A 225 -13.51 -7.56 5.10
C LEU A 225 -12.70 -8.10 3.91
N PHE A 226 -11.95 -7.23 3.25
CA PHE A 226 -11.09 -7.63 2.13
C PHE A 226 -9.62 -7.70 2.58
N GLY A 227 -8.99 -8.85 2.33
CA GLY A 227 -7.60 -9.10 2.69
C GLY A 227 -7.40 -9.48 4.18
N GLY A 228 -6.14 -9.54 4.61
CA GLY A 228 -5.77 -9.93 5.97
C GLY A 228 -5.97 -11.41 6.29
N GLY A 229 -6.44 -12.24 5.35
CA GLY A 229 -6.67 -13.67 5.52
C GLY A 229 -7.87 -14.01 6.41
N LYS A 230 -7.96 -15.25 6.86
CA LYS A 230 -9.06 -15.72 7.74
C LYS A 230 -9.02 -15.03 9.11
N LEU A 231 -10.19 -14.79 9.70
CA LEU A 231 -10.29 -14.30 11.07
C LEU A 231 -9.63 -15.28 12.04
N SER A 232 -8.77 -14.77 12.91
CA SER A 232 -8.15 -15.52 13.99
C SER A 232 -9.19 -15.87 15.08
N ASN A 233 -8.84 -16.82 15.95
CA ASN A 233 -9.72 -17.17 17.09
C ASN A 233 -9.94 -15.96 18.02
N LYS A 234 -8.93 -15.10 18.21
CA LYS A 234 -9.04 -13.87 18.98
C LYS A 234 -10.06 -12.91 18.36
N GLU A 235 -9.99 -12.67 17.05
CA GLU A 235 -10.93 -11.80 16.34
C GLU A 235 -12.36 -12.35 16.36
N ARG A 236 -12.54 -13.66 16.20
CA ARG A 236 -13.86 -14.33 16.34
C ARG A 236 -14.44 -14.15 17.74
N LYS A 237 -13.60 -14.27 18.77
CA LYS A 237 -14.02 -14.02 20.16
C LYS A 237 -14.47 -12.57 20.34
N ILE A 238 -13.70 -11.59 19.89
CA ILE A 238 -14.08 -10.16 19.94
C ILE A 238 -15.43 -9.94 19.28
N ILE A 239 -15.66 -10.48 18.08
CA ILE A 239 -16.94 -10.38 17.35
C ILE A 239 -18.09 -10.93 18.19
N SER A 240 -17.90 -12.09 18.82
CA SER A 240 -18.92 -12.71 19.68
C SER A 240 -19.18 -11.89 20.96
N ASP A 241 -18.13 -11.42 21.63
CA ASP A 241 -18.21 -10.59 22.84
C ASP A 241 -18.96 -9.26 22.57
N LEU A 242 -18.77 -8.68 21.38
CA LEU A 242 -19.47 -7.49 20.89
C LEU A 242 -20.89 -7.77 20.38
N LYS A 243 -21.38 -9.00 20.46
CA LYS A 243 -22.70 -9.43 19.99
C LYS A 243 -22.98 -9.06 18.52
N ILE A 244 -21.95 -9.11 17.69
CA ILE A 244 -22.07 -8.94 16.23
C ILE A 244 -22.43 -10.30 15.63
N ASP A 245 -23.52 -10.39 14.89
CA ASP A 245 -23.91 -11.63 14.21
C ASP A 245 -22.83 -12.00 13.17
N HIS A 246 -22.27 -13.19 13.28
CA HIS A 246 -21.27 -13.69 12.33
C HIS A 246 -21.76 -13.71 10.87
N LYS A 247 -23.09 -13.80 10.65
CA LYS A 247 -23.69 -13.72 9.31
C LYS A 247 -23.53 -12.35 8.67
N ASN A 248 -23.37 -11.29 9.48
CA ASN A 248 -23.14 -9.94 8.99
C ASN A 248 -21.67 -9.70 8.59
N ILE A 249 -20.74 -10.65 8.83
CA ILE A 249 -19.33 -10.50 8.52
C ILE A 249 -18.95 -11.38 7.35
N ILE A 250 -18.61 -10.75 6.23
CA ILE A 250 -18.27 -11.41 4.98
C ILE A 250 -16.78 -11.21 4.71
N GLN A 251 -16.00 -12.28 4.72
CA GLN A 251 -14.58 -12.25 4.39
C GLN A 251 -14.36 -12.55 2.91
N ILE A 252 -13.56 -11.72 2.26
CA ILE A 252 -13.26 -11.86 0.83
C ILE A 252 -11.77 -11.68 0.60
N ASP A 253 -11.22 -12.60 -0.16
CA ASP A 253 -9.90 -12.48 -0.77
C ASP A 253 -10.05 -12.38 -2.28
N GLY A 254 -9.09 -11.75 -2.94
CA GLY A 254 -9.12 -11.62 -4.39
C GLY A 254 -7.97 -10.78 -4.94
N ASP A 255 -8.07 -10.50 -6.22
CA ASP A 255 -7.19 -9.58 -6.92
C ASP A 255 -7.69 -8.12 -6.86
N ASP A 256 -6.93 -7.22 -7.47
CA ASP A 256 -7.26 -5.80 -7.51
C ASP A 256 -8.59 -5.52 -8.23
N LYS A 257 -8.96 -6.33 -9.23
CA LYS A 257 -10.24 -6.18 -9.95
C LYS A 257 -11.41 -6.43 -9.01
N LYS A 258 -11.31 -7.48 -8.18
CA LYS A 258 -12.32 -7.77 -7.17
C LYS A 258 -12.40 -6.66 -6.12
N LEU A 259 -11.27 -6.14 -5.68
CA LEU A 259 -11.20 -5.03 -4.73
C LEU A 259 -11.87 -3.76 -5.29
N TYR A 260 -11.59 -3.39 -6.53
CA TYR A 260 -12.20 -2.20 -7.15
C TYR A 260 -13.72 -2.31 -7.27
N GLN A 261 -14.24 -3.51 -7.54
CA GLN A 261 -15.67 -3.75 -7.55
C GLN A 261 -16.29 -3.64 -6.16
N LEU A 262 -15.57 -4.11 -5.12
CA LEU A 262 -16.02 -3.95 -3.74
C LEU A 262 -16.08 -2.47 -3.36
N TYR A 263 -15.09 -1.65 -3.73
CA TYR A 263 -15.20 -0.19 -3.53
C TYR A 263 -16.42 0.39 -4.23
N LYS A 264 -16.59 0.09 -5.52
CA LYS A 264 -17.69 0.65 -6.34
C LYS A 264 -19.08 0.30 -5.81
N SER A 265 -19.25 -0.89 -5.24
CA SER A 265 -20.53 -1.40 -4.74
C SER A 265 -20.74 -1.15 -3.25
N SER A 266 -19.71 -0.67 -2.54
CA SER A 266 -19.80 -0.39 -1.11
C SER A 266 -20.66 0.83 -0.83
N LYS A 267 -21.45 0.79 0.24
CA LYS A 267 -22.17 1.97 0.73
C LYS A 267 -21.19 2.96 1.36
N LEU A 268 -20.15 2.42 2.03
CA LEU A 268 -19.14 3.20 2.71
C LEU A 268 -17.85 2.39 2.86
N PHE A 269 -16.69 3.00 2.64
CA PHE A 269 -15.39 2.45 3.03
C PHE A 269 -14.94 3.09 4.34
N VAL A 270 -14.57 2.26 5.32
CA VAL A 270 -14.02 2.71 6.60
C VAL A 270 -12.55 2.38 6.66
N PHE A 271 -11.71 3.39 6.91
CA PHE A 271 -10.27 3.25 7.02
C PHE A 271 -9.77 3.72 8.39
N PRO A 272 -9.78 2.85 9.42
CA PRO A 272 -9.56 3.24 10.80
C PRO A 272 -8.08 3.30 11.21
N SER A 273 -7.15 3.13 10.28
CA SER A 273 -5.69 3.12 10.54
C SER A 273 -5.23 4.38 11.25
N ILE A 274 -4.57 4.22 12.39
CA ILE A 274 -4.03 5.33 13.17
C ILE A 274 -2.73 5.90 12.59
N TYR A 275 -2.04 5.11 11.78
CA TYR A 275 -0.83 5.53 11.07
C TYR A 275 -0.72 4.85 9.71
N GLU A 276 -0.31 5.61 8.71
CA GLU A 276 0.00 5.15 7.35
C GLU A 276 1.13 6.01 6.76
N GLY A 277 1.79 5.47 5.73
CA GLY A 277 2.75 6.27 4.97
C GLY A 277 2.11 7.06 3.82
N PHE A 278 0.97 6.59 3.28
CA PHE A 278 0.23 7.25 2.20
C PHE A 278 -1.27 6.99 2.27
N GLY A 279 -1.68 5.75 2.49
CA GLY A 279 -3.09 5.37 2.44
C GLY A 279 -3.56 5.00 1.03
N LEU A 280 -2.85 4.10 0.35
CA LEU A 280 -3.25 3.65 -0.98
C LEU A 280 -4.72 3.20 -1.07
N PRO A 281 -5.28 2.44 -0.10
CA PRO A 281 -6.70 2.10 -0.07
C PRO A 281 -7.65 3.30 -0.07
N LEU A 282 -7.23 4.41 0.54
CA LEU A 282 -8.00 5.66 0.57
C LEU A 282 -8.14 6.25 -0.85
N VAL A 283 -7.03 6.35 -1.57
CA VAL A 283 -7.02 6.88 -2.94
C VAL A 283 -7.75 5.93 -3.90
N GLU A 284 -7.62 4.63 -3.71
CA GLU A 284 -8.34 3.62 -4.48
C GLU A 284 -9.86 3.72 -4.29
N ALA A 285 -10.31 3.87 -3.05
CA ALA A 285 -11.73 4.05 -2.75
C ALA A 285 -12.29 5.31 -3.42
N MET A 286 -11.58 6.44 -3.28
CA MET A 286 -11.94 7.71 -3.93
C MET A 286 -12.01 7.58 -5.45
N ALA A 287 -11.02 6.94 -6.08
CA ALA A 287 -10.97 6.72 -7.52
C ALA A 287 -12.12 5.85 -8.04
N ASN A 288 -12.65 4.96 -7.18
CA ASN A 288 -13.78 4.09 -7.49
C ASN A 288 -15.13 4.65 -7.00
N GLU A 289 -15.20 5.96 -6.73
CA GLU A 289 -16.43 6.65 -6.30
C GLU A 289 -17.06 6.01 -5.06
N CYS A 290 -16.22 5.49 -4.15
CA CYS A 290 -16.65 4.98 -2.86
C CYS A 290 -16.57 6.11 -1.82
N PRO A 291 -17.66 6.42 -1.09
CA PRO A 291 -17.55 7.35 0.04
C PRO A 291 -16.63 6.80 1.11
N VAL A 292 -15.83 7.66 1.71
CA VAL A 292 -14.81 7.25 2.68
C VAL A 292 -14.98 7.98 4.00
N ILE A 293 -14.87 7.21 5.09
CA ILE A 293 -14.66 7.71 6.45
C ILE A 293 -13.33 7.15 6.94
N CYS A 294 -12.44 7.99 7.45
CA CYS A 294 -11.14 7.55 7.92
C CYS A 294 -10.76 8.17 9.27
N ALA A 295 -9.82 7.52 9.95
CA ALA A 295 -9.24 8.06 11.16
C ALA A 295 -8.55 9.39 10.89
N LYS A 296 -8.76 10.39 11.75
CA LYS A 296 -8.08 11.67 11.62
C LYS A 296 -6.59 11.52 11.88
N ASN A 297 -5.78 11.69 10.86
CA ASN A 297 -4.33 11.72 10.96
C ASN A 297 -3.71 12.57 9.85
N LYS A 298 -2.49 13.05 10.06
CA LYS A 298 -1.82 14.00 9.14
C LYS A 298 -1.63 13.47 7.73
N VAL A 299 -1.44 12.15 7.54
CA VAL A 299 -1.30 11.58 6.20
C VAL A 299 -2.62 11.61 5.45
N PHE A 300 -3.72 11.24 6.10
CA PHE A 300 -5.03 11.25 5.44
C PHE A 300 -5.51 12.67 5.15
N GLU A 301 -5.25 13.63 6.05
CA GLU A 301 -5.49 15.07 5.80
C GLU A 301 -4.67 15.58 4.61
N GLU A 302 -3.40 15.18 4.48
CA GLU A 302 -2.53 15.52 3.34
C GLU A 302 -3.08 14.97 2.02
N ILE A 303 -3.50 13.70 2.03
CA ILE A 303 -3.88 12.97 0.80
C ILE A 303 -5.32 13.25 0.39
N ALA A 304 -6.26 13.22 1.31
CA ALA A 304 -7.68 13.33 1.00
C ALA A 304 -8.25 14.74 1.20
N GLY A 305 -7.73 15.51 2.16
CA GLY A 305 -8.31 16.83 2.47
C GLY A 305 -9.78 16.72 2.88
N ASP A 306 -10.64 17.45 2.20
CA ASP A 306 -12.09 17.51 2.41
C ASP A 306 -12.91 16.46 1.60
N ALA A 307 -12.22 15.61 0.86
CA ALA A 307 -12.84 14.58 0.03
C ALA A 307 -13.32 13.33 0.82
N VAL A 308 -13.15 13.33 2.12
CA VAL A 308 -13.52 12.24 3.04
C VAL A 308 -14.06 12.81 4.35
N GLU A 309 -14.70 11.99 5.14
CA GLU A 309 -15.03 12.32 6.53
C GLU A 309 -13.99 11.77 7.51
N TYR A 310 -13.80 12.47 8.60
CA TYR A 310 -12.84 12.10 9.63
C TYR A 310 -13.54 11.82 10.96
N PHE A 311 -13.04 10.80 11.66
CA PHE A 311 -13.40 10.55 13.06
C PHE A 311 -12.14 10.51 13.94
N ASP A 312 -12.32 10.74 15.24
CA ASP A 312 -11.25 10.56 16.22
C ASP A 312 -11.00 9.07 16.46
N PRO A 313 -9.80 8.54 16.14
CA PRO A 313 -9.51 7.11 16.28
C PRO A 313 -9.36 6.63 17.72
N THR A 314 -9.51 7.50 18.70
CA THR A 314 -9.45 7.21 20.14
C THR A 314 -10.82 7.28 20.83
N TYR A 315 -11.85 7.76 20.12
CA TYR A 315 -13.17 7.99 20.69
C TYR A 315 -14.26 7.29 19.87
N LEU A 316 -14.80 6.20 20.41
CA LEU A 316 -15.76 5.31 19.73
C LEU A 316 -17.06 6.01 19.32
N GLU A 317 -17.58 6.93 20.17
CA GLU A 317 -18.79 7.67 19.82
C GLU A 317 -18.59 8.58 18.61
N SER A 318 -17.42 9.24 18.49
CA SER A 318 -17.07 10.02 17.28
C SER A 318 -17.12 9.19 16.02
N PHE A 319 -16.64 7.93 16.09
CA PHE A 319 -16.73 6.99 14.96
C PHE A 319 -18.18 6.66 14.63
N LYS A 320 -18.96 6.23 15.63
CA LYS A 320 -20.38 5.84 15.45
C LYS A 320 -21.19 6.99 14.85
N GLU A 321 -21.11 8.18 15.48
CA GLU A 321 -21.84 9.38 15.04
C GLU A 321 -21.49 9.73 13.59
N LYS A 322 -20.19 9.73 13.24
CA LYS A 322 -19.75 10.08 11.91
C LYS A 322 -20.18 9.04 10.86
N VAL A 323 -20.13 7.75 11.19
CA VAL A 323 -20.61 6.70 10.30
C VAL A 323 -22.12 6.83 10.07
N GLU A 324 -22.92 7.03 11.12
CA GLU A 324 -24.38 7.18 11.01
C GLU A 324 -24.76 8.45 10.23
N GLU A 325 -24.12 9.59 10.53
CA GLU A 325 -24.34 10.84 9.82
C GLU A 325 -24.17 10.68 8.32
N VAL A 326 -23.08 10.03 7.89
CA VAL A 326 -22.76 9.90 6.46
C VAL A 326 -23.60 8.81 5.81
N ILE A 327 -23.69 7.61 6.39
CA ILE A 327 -24.24 6.43 5.71
C ILE A 327 -25.75 6.56 5.42
N TYR A 328 -26.46 7.33 6.27
CA TYR A 328 -27.88 7.61 6.11
C TYR A 328 -28.20 8.91 5.37
N SER A 329 -27.17 9.72 5.03
CA SER A 329 -27.32 10.94 4.23
C SER A 329 -27.00 10.70 2.75
N ASN A 330 -28.03 10.54 1.92
CA ASN A 330 -27.82 10.36 0.48
C ASN A 330 -27.14 11.58 -0.18
N SER A 331 -27.40 12.79 0.32
CA SER A 331 -26.74 14.03 -0.16
C SER A 331 -25.24 13.99 0.16
N ARG A 332 -24.85 13.65 1.40
CA ARG A 332 -23.44 13.59 1.81
C ARG A 332 -22.68 12.48 1.07
N ILE A 333 -23.30 11.30 0.90
CA ILE A 333 -22.72 10.22 0.09
C ILE A 333 -22.43 10.68 -1.34
N LYS A 334 -23.40 11.37 -1.98
CA LYS A 334 -23.22 11.87 -3.35
C LYS A 334 -22.09 12.91 -3.43
N GLU A 335 -22.03 13.81 -2.48
CA GLU A 335 -20.98 14.81 -2.37
C GLU A 335 -19.59 14.18 -2.21
N LEU A 336 -19.41 13.25 -1.24
CA LEU A 336 -18.15 12.54 -1.01
C LEU A 336 -17.68 11.74 -2.24
N LYS A 337 -18.60 11.16 -3.01
CA LYS A 337 -18.27 10.49 -4.28
C LYS A 337 -17.67 11.45 -5.30
N LEU A 338 -18.25 12.63 -5.46
CA LEU A 338 -17.78 13.65 -6.41
C LEU A 338 -16.43 14.22 -5.97
N LEU A 339 -16.31 14.63 -4.69
CA LEU A 339 -15.08 15.18 -4.13
C LEU A 339 -13.94 14.14 -4.17
N GLY A 340 -14.23 12.90 -3.77
CA GLY A 340 -13.25 11.80 -3.79
C GLY A 340 -12.74 11.52 -5.19
N LYS A 341 -13.62 11.42 -6.18
CA LYS A 341 -13.23 11.23 -7.57
C LYS A 341 -12.31 12.34 -8.06
N ALA A 342 -12.72 13.61 -7.91
CA ALA A 342 -11.91 14.76 -8.30
C ALA A 342 -10.55 14.79 -7.59
N LYS A 343 -10.51 14.47 -6.29
CA LYS A 343 -9.26 14.43 -5.51
C LYS A 343 -8.32 13.33 -5.99
N SER A 344 -8.86 12.15 -6.32
CA SER A 344 -8.08 10.99 -6.76
C SER A 344 -7.33 11.22 -8.10
N GLU A 345 -7.81 12.13 -8.95
CA GLU A 345 -7.15 12.49 -10.22
C GLU A 345 -5.75 13.09 -10.04
N ASN A 346 -5.45 13.61 -8.84
CA ASN A 346 -4.12 14.09 -8.51
C ASN A 346 -3.08 12.95 -8.34
N TYR A 347 -3.55 11.71 -8.23
CA TYR A 347 -2.74 10.54 -7.88
C TYR A 347 -2.76 9.49 -9.00
N SER A 348 -1.85 9.59 -9.95
CA SER A 348 -1.73 8.62 -11.04
C SER A 348 -0.36 7.95 -11.06
N TRP A 349 -0.30 6.69 -11.46
CA TRP A 349 0.96 5.97 -11.64
C TRP A 349 1.84 6.59 -12.73
N GLY A 350 1.24 7.24 -13.74
CA GLY A 350 1.96 7.99 -14.75
C GLY A 350 2.74 9.15 -14.14
N LYS A 351 2.07 10.01 -13.35
CA LYS A 351 2.69 11.13 -12.64
C LYS A 351 3.79 10.64 -11.68
N CYS A 352 3.51 9.59 -10.91
CA CYS A 352 4.48 8.97 -10.01
C CYS A 352 5.74 8.50 -10.76
N ALA A 353 5.57 7.85 -11.90
CA ALA A 353 6.68 7.40 -12.74
C ALA A 353 7.47 8.58 -13.33
N ASP A 354 6.80 9.61 -13.84
CA ASP A 354 7.45 10.79 -14.44
C ASP A 354 8.28 11.55 -13.40
N GLU A 355 7.75 11.75 -12.20
CA GLU A 355 8.47 12.38 -11.09
C GLU A 355 9.66 11.52 -10.65
N THR A 356 9.50 10.20 -10.57
CA THR A 356 10.58 9.26 -10.28
C THR A 356 11.68 9.33 -11.36
N LEU A 357 11.31 9.42 -12.62
CA LEU A 357 12.24 9.54 -13.74
C LEU A 357 13.03 10.85 -13.67
N LYS A 358 12.42 11.95 -13.27
CA LYS A 358 13.13 13.23 -13.04
C LYS A 358 14.23 13.08 -11.99
N ILE A 359 13.96 12.31 -10.91
CA ILE A 359 15.01 12.02 -9.91
C ILE A 359 16.12 11.18 -10.53
N TYR A 360 15.80 10.10 -11.26
CA TYR A 360 16.82 9.26 -11.89
C TYR A 360 17.72 10.06 -12.84
N SER A 361 17.14 10.96 -13.62
CA SER A 361 17.88 11.79 -14.57
C SER A 361 18.92 12.71 -13.91
N LYS A 362 18.73 13.13 -12.64
CA LYS A 362 19.72 13.92 -11.90
C LYS A 362 21.00 13.13 -11.62
N PHE A 363 20.90 11.80 -11.49
CA PHE A 363 22.02 10.93 -11.13
C PHE A 363 22.63 10.15 -12.31
N THR A 364 22.05 10.31 -13.50
CA THR A 364 22.51 9.57 -14.70
C THR A 364 22.98 10.49 -15.84
N ARG A 365 22.95 11.82 -15.65
CA ARG A 365 23.55 12.78 -16.57
C ARG A 365 25.05 12.86 -16.29
N ASN A 366 25.84 12.11 -17.06
CA ASN A 366 27.23 12.36 -17.39
C ASN A 366 27.48 11.91 -18.84
#